data_1bf21eb32c6cd1c872e503889e1db8a3
#
_entry.id   1bf21eb32c6cd1c872e503889e1db8a3
#
_cell.length_a   1.000
_cell.length_b   1.000
_cell.length_c   1.000
_cell.angle_alpha   90.00
_cell.angle_beta   90.00
_cell.angle_gamma   90.00
#
_symmetry.space_group_name_H-M   'P 1'
#
loop_
_entity.id
_entity.type
_entity.pdbx_description
1 polymer ?
#
loop_
_entity_poly.entity_id
_entity_poly.type
_entity_poly.pdbx_seq_one_letter_code
_entity_poly.pdbx_strand_id
1 'polypeptide(L)'
;IPSEKFYNRYFGETGWRAMTIRSLSIGQGEILVTPLQLANSMAAIANEGFYVTPHLNKNDTMQKRIHTVKVDKKHFPIVNEGMWRVFEFGTGRRTKIPDVSMCGKTGTVQNNHGKDHSLFVGFAPRENPKIAIAVVVENAGFGATWAAPISSLLMEQYLNGKVARTEMYDHIIMSTTNSDVKKR
;
A
#
# COMPACT_ATOMS: atom_id res chain seq x y z
N ILE A 1 -4.99 -16.22 -5.91
CA ILE A 1 -5.80 -16.52 -4.70
C ILE A 1 -5.73 -18.01 -4.47
N PRO A 2 -5.43 -18.47 -3.25
CA PRO A 2 -5.40 -19.88 -2.93
C PRO A 2 -6.74 -20.56 -3.25
N SER A 3 -6.68 -21.75 -3.83
CA SER A 3 -7.84 -22.56 -4.16
C SER A 3 -8.02 -23.72 -3.17
N GLU A 4 -9.15 -24.40 -3.18
CA GLU A 4 -9.35 -25.64 -2.40
C GLU A 4 -8.24 -26.65 -2.67
N LYS A 5 -7.85 -26.84 -3.95
CA LYS A 5 -6.74 -27.72 -4.33
C LYS A 5 -5.41 -27.29 -3.68
N PHE A 6 -5.16 -25.99 -3.53
CA PHE A 6 -3.99 -25.47 -2.83
C PHE A 6 -4.04 -25.86 -1.35
N TYR A 7 -5.17 -25.60 -0.68
CA TYR A 7 -5.32 -25.92 0.74
C TYR A 7 -5.21 -27.42 1.02
N ASN A 8 -5.87 -28.26 0.22
CA ASN A 8 -5.79 -29.71 0.36
C ASN A 8 -4.36 -30.22 0.18
N ARG A 9 -3.59 -29.63 -0.72
CA ARG A 9 -2.18 -30.00 -0.93
C ARG A 9 -1.28 -29.64 0.25
N TYR A 10 -1.49 -28.46 0.88
CA TYR A 10 -0.60 -27.96 1.93
C TYR A 10 -1.02 -28.35 3.34
N PHE A 11 -2.31 -28.50 3.59
CA PHE A 11 -2.85 -28.74 4.92
C PHE A 11 -3.58 -30.10 5.04
N GLY A 12 -3.73 -30.84 3.94
CA GLY A 12 -4.59 -32.02 3.88
C GLY A 12 -6.09 -31.67 3.79
N GLU A 13 -6.91 -32.61 3.35
CA GLU A 13 -8.36 -32.37 3.11
C GLU A 13 -9.14 -31.94 4.35
N THR A 14 -8.67 -32.27 5.54
CA THR A 14 -9.31 -31.91 6.82
C THR A 14 -8.51 -30.89 7.63
N GLY A 15 -7.33 -30.45 7.14
CA GLY A 15 -6.41 -29.61 7.89
C GLY A 15 -6.72 -28.11 7.82
N TRP A 16 -7.59 -27.67 6.94
CA TRP A 16 -8.00 -26.28 6.81
C TRP A 16 -9.50 -26.09 7.09
N ARG A 17 -9.87 -24.94 7.56
CA ARG A 17 -11.24 -24.62 8.01
C ARG A 17 -11.62 -23.20 7.62
N ALA A 18 -12.87 -22.80 7.88
CA ALA A 18 -13.37 -21.44 7.68
C ALA A 18 -12.49 -20.38 8.33
N MET A 19 -11.85 -20.66 9.47
CA MET A 19 -10.91 -19.77 10.14
C MET A 19 -9.67 -19.47 9.29
N THR A 20 -9.15 -20.44 8.56
CA THR A 20 -8.01 -20.28 7.63
C THR A 20 -8.38 -19.30 6.52
N ILE A 21 -9.56 -19.49 5.91
CA ILE A 21 -10.06 -18.61 4.84
C ILE A 21 -10.37 -17.20 5.37
N ARG A 22 -10.85 -17.08 6.62
CA ARG A 22 -11.12 -15.78 7.24
C ARG A 22 -9.88 -14.88 7.27
N SER A 23 -8.68 -15.44 7.46
CA SER A 23 -7.43 -14.68 7.45
C SER A 23 -7.18 -13.99 6.11
N LEU A 24 -7.59 -14.61 4.98
CA LEU A 24 -7.47 -14.01 3.65
C LEU A 24 -8.30 -12.74 3.51
N SER A 25 -9.47 -12.67 4.17
CA SER A 25 -10.38 -11.54 4.06
C SER A 25 -9.82 -10.24 4.66
N ILE A 26 -8.83 -10.35 5.51
CA ILE A 26 -8.09 -9.20 6.09
C ILE A 26 -6.70 -9.00 5.47
N GLY A 27 -6.41 -9.72 4.38
CA GLY A 27 -5.11 -9.62 3.69
C GLY A 27 -3.96 -10.34 4.39
N GLN A 28 -4.26 -11.29 5.28
CA GLN A 28 -3.29 -12.16 5.94
C GLN A 28 -3.30 -13.58 5.32
N GLY A 29 -2.45 -14.46 5.82
CA GLY A 29 -2.38 -15.86 5.39
C GLY A 29 -1.62 -16.05 4.08
N GLU A 30 -2.13 -16.89 3.18
CA GLU A 30 -1.40 -17.41 2.02
C GLU A 30 -1.45 -16.49 0.79
N ILE A 31 -1.99 -15.27 0.90
CA ILE A 31 -1.95 -14.28 -0.19
C ILE A 31 -0.59 -13.60 -0.19
N LEU A 32 0.23 -13.96 -1.18
CA LEU A 32 1.53 -13.34 -1.42
C LEU A 32 1.42 -12.35 -2.58
N VAL A 33 1.83 -11.11 -2.35
CA VAL A 33 1.83 -10.03 -3.34
C VAL A 33 3.12 -9.22 -3.26
N THR A 34 3.58 -8.74 -4.40
CA THR A 34 4.73 -7.82 -4.43
C THR A 34 4.27 -6.38 -4.18
N PRO A 35 5.15 -5.48 -3.68
CA PRO A 35 4.83 -4.06 -3.57
C PRO A 35 4.38 -3.44 -4.89
N LEU A 36 4.94 -3.87 -6.02
CA LEU A 36 4.54 -3.41 -7.34
C LEU A 36 3.09 -3.80 -7.68
N GLN A 37 2.67 -5.02 -7.34
CA GLN A 37 1.28 -5.44 -7.53
C GLN A 37 0.33 -4.62 -6.64
N LEU A 38 0.73 -4.30 -5.42
CA LEU A 38 -0.05 -3.44 -4.52
C LEU A 38 -0.17 -2.01 -5.09
N ALA A 39 0.93 -1.41 -5.53
CA ALA A 39 0.90 -0.09 -6.17
C ALA A 39 0.02 -0.09 -7.42
N ASN A 40 0.09 -1.15 -8.23
CA ASN A 40 -0.72 -1.28 -9.42
C ASN A 40 -2.22 -1.48 -9.11
N SER A 41 -2.56 -2.16 -8.01
CA SER A 41 -3.95 -2.22 -7.53
C SER A 41 -4.48 -0.85 -7.09
N MET A 42 -3.61 -0.02 -6.49
CA MET A 42 -3.95 1.37 -6.16
C MET A 42 -4.17 2.21 -7.42
N ALA A 43 -3.35 2.00 -8.46
CA ALA A 43 -3.55 2.65 -9.76
C ALA A 43 -4.90 2.25 -10.39
N ALA A 44 -5.30 0.97 -10.27
CA ALA A 44 -6.60 0.51 -10.75
C ALA A 44 -7.78 1.17 -10.00
N ILE A 45 -7.65 1.37 -8.69
CA ILE A 45 -8.66 2.06 -7.87
C ILE A 45 -8.69 3.55 -8.23
N ALA A 46 -7.53 4.20 -8.30
CA ALA A 46 -7.39 5.61 -8.64
C ALA A 46 -7.98 5.95 -10.01
N ASN A 47 -7.84 5.06 -10.98
CA ASN A 47 -8.35 5.19 -12.34
C ASN A 47 -9.78 4.63 -12.53
N GLU A 48 -10.46 4.27 -11.44
CA GLU A 48 -11.82 3.75 -11.46
C GLU A 48 -12.02 2.54 -12.39
N GLY A 49 -11.06 1.61 -12.33
CA GLY A 49 -11.22 0.29 -12.96
C GLY A 49 -10.26 -0.04 -14.09
N PHE A 50 -9.18 0.73 -14.29
CA PHE A 50 -8.13 0.32 -15.20
C PHE A 50 -6.73 0.57 -14.65
N TYR A 51 -5.75 -0.15 -15.16
CA TYR A 51 -4.33 0.06 -14.88
C TYR A 51 -3.49 -0.21 -16.12
N VAL A 52 -2.27 0.31 -16.12
CA VAL A 52 -1.29 0.09 -17.18
C VAL A 52 -0.24 -0.89 -16.66
N THR A 53 0.21 -1.82 -17.50
CA THR A 53 1.34 -2.69 -17.13
C THR A 53 2.55 -1.82 -16.75
N PRO A 54 3.08 -1.96 -15.51
CA PRO A 54 4.26 -1.20 -15.10
C PRO A 54 5.47 -1.50 -15.99
N HIS A 55 6.22 -0.46 -16.36
CA HIS A 55 7.43 -0.57 -17.17
C HIS A 55 8.44 0.49 -16.74
N LEU A 56 9.73 0.21 -16.95
CA LEU A 56 10.84 1.10 -16.58
C LEU A 56 11.32 1.97 -17.73
N ASN A 57 11.17 1.49 -18.97
CA ASN A 57 11.65 2.21 -20.14
C ASN A 57 10.67 3.31 -20.56
N LYS A 58 11.05 4.57 -20.41
CA LYS A 58 10.22 5.73 -20.80
C LYS A 58 10.01 5.81 -22.32
N ASN A 59 10.93 5.28 -23.11
CA ASN A 59 10.89 5.30 -24.57
C ASN A 59 10.18 4.07 -25.15
N ASP A 60 9.68 3.19 -24.32
CA ASP A 60 8.91 2.05 -24.77
C ASP A 60 7.55 2.54 -25.29
N THR A 61 7.52 2.77 -26.59
CA THR A 61 6.30 3.10 -27.32
C THR A 61 5.43 1.88 -27.60
N MET A 62 5.92 0.67 -27.25
CA MET A 62 5.12 -0.53 -27.32
C MET A 62 3.92 -0.37 -26.42
N GLN A 63 2.82 -0.22 -27.05
CA GLN A 63 1.43 -0.09 -26.56
C GLN A 63 1.31 -0.18 -25.04
N LYS A 64 1.02 0.95 -24.41
CA LYS A 64 0.56 0.99 -23.02
C LYS A 64 -0.51 -0.08 -22.87
N ARG A 65 -0.13 -1.25 -22.34
CA ARG A 65 -1.07 -2.35 -22.11
C ARG A 65 -2.01 -1.93 -21.01
N ILE A 66 -3.17 -1.45 -21.42
CA ILE A 66 -4.26 -1.06 -20.51
C ILE A 66 -5.05 -2.33 -20.19
N HIS A 67 -5.24 -2.57 -18.93
CA HIS A 67 -6.06 -3.65 -18.42
C HIS A 67 -7.26 -3.07 -17.67
N THR A 68 -8.43 -3.62 -17.94
CA THR A 68 -9.67 -3.21 -17.25
C THR A 68 -10.04 -4.28 -16.23
N VAL A 69 -10.39 -3.85 -15.02
CA VAL A 69 -10.88 -4.76 -13.97
C VAL A 69 -12.39 -4.99 -14.13
N LYS A 70 -12.84 -6.20 -13.83
CA LYS A 70 -14.26 -6.58 -13.90
C LYS A 70 -14.99 -6.20 -12.60
N VAL A 71 -15.03 -4.89 -12.30
CA VAL A 71 -15.72 -4.31 -11.14
C VAL A 71 -16.62 -3.19 -11.62
N ASP A 72 -17.85 -3.12 -11.13
CA ASP A 72 -18.80 -2.06 -11.46
C ASP A 72 -18.26 -0.70 -10.97
N LYS A 73 -18.27 0.28 -11.84
CA LYS A 73 -17.74 1.64 -11.58
C LYS A 73 -18.38 2.31 -10.37
N LYS A 74 -19.64 2.00 -10.05
CA LYS A 74 -20.34 2.55 -8.89
C LYS A 74 -19.68 2.27 -7.53
N HIS A 75 -18.78 1.27 -7.46
CA HIS A 75 -18.10 0.92 -6.22
C HIS A 75 -16.87 1.77 -5.95
N PHE A 76 -16.21 2.32 -6.98
CA PHE A 76 -14.96 3.09 -6.82
C PHE A 76 -15.14 4.38 -6.00
N PRO A 77 -16.20 5.20 -6.18
CA PRO A 77 -16.41 6.38 -5.36
C PRO A 77 -16.51 6.07 -3.87
N ILE A 78 -17.16 4.94 -3.51
CA ILE A 78 -17.31 4.51 -2.12
C ILE A 78 -15.96 4.11 -1.53
N VAL A 79 -15.16 3.36 -2.30
CA VAL A 79 -13.81 2.95 -1.88
C VAL A 79 -12.89 4.18 -1.75
N ASN A 80 -12.89 5.08 -2.74
CA ASN A 80 -12.11 6.31 -2.73
C ASN A 80 -12.45 7.20 -1.54
N GLU A 81 -13.73 7.32 -1.22
CA GLU A 81 -14.20 8.04 -0.03
C GLU A 81 -13.65 7.41 1.25
N GLY A 82 -13.75 6.09 1.38
CA GLY A 82 -13.20 5.36 2.54
C GLY A 82 -11.69 5.54 2.68
N MET A 83 -10.94 5.48 1.56
CA MET A 83 -9.49 5.67 1.54
C MET A 83 -9.08 7.12 1.83
N TRP A 84 -9.85 8.11 1.40
CA TRP A 84 -9.64 9.51 1.72
C TRP A 84 -9.86 9.77 3.23
N ARG A 85 -10.90 9.19 3.82
CA ARG A 85 -11.19 9.31 5.27
C ARG A 85 -10.07 8.79 6.15
N VAL A 86 -9.22 7.91 5.68
CA VAL A 86 -8.02 7.48 6.42
C VAL A 86 -7.11 8.65 6.76
N PHE A 87 -7.01 9.66 5.89
CA PHE A 87 -6.22 10.85 6.11
C PHE A 87 -6.98 11.98 6.81
N GLU A 88 -8.29 12.03 6.70
CA GLU A 88 -9.08 13.06 7.38
C GLU A 88 -9.33 12.70 8.85
N PHE A 89 -9.70 11.46 9.11
CA PHE A 89 -10.19 11.03 10.43
C PHE A 89 -9.50 9.77 10.97
N GLY A 90 -8.70 9.09 10.13
CA GLY A 90 -8.17 7.77 10.43
C GLY A 90 -6.69 7.73 10.76
N THR A 91 -6.10 6.56 10.53
CA THR A 91 -4.72 6.20 10.90
C THR A 91 -3.65 6.97 10.11
N GLY A 92 -3.99 7.54 8.96
CA GLY A 92 -3.08 8.36 8.13
C GLY A 92 -3.08 9.85 8.46
N ARG A 93 -3.94 10.33 9.37
CA ARG A 93 -4.17 11.76 9.62
C ARG A 93 -2.89 12.57 9.86
N ARG A 94 -1.94 12.02 10.62
CA ARG A 94 -0.67 12.70 10.95
C ARG A 94 0.28 12.82 9.77
N THR A 95 0.03 12.10 8.69
CA THR A 95 0.90 12.04 7.52
C THR A 95 0.29 12.76 6.31
N LYS A 96 -0.83 13.45 6.49
CA LYS A 96 -1.49 14.20 5.43
C LYS A 96 -0.55 15.29 4.86
N ILE A 97 -0.49 15.37 3.53
CA ILE A 97 0.19 16.45 2.84
C ILE A 97 -0.73 17.67 2.85
N PRO A 98 -0.26 18.87 3.30
CA PRO A 98 -1.06 20.08 3.19
C PRO A 98 -1.55 20.31 1.75
N ASP A 99 -2.78 20.74 1.61
CA ASP A 99 -3.42 21.09 0.34
C ASP A 99 -3.49 19.97 -0.71
N VAL A 100 -3.22 18.71 -0.30
CA VAL A 100 -3.33 17.54 -1.16
C VAL A 100 -4.35 16.55 -0.57
N SER A 101 -5.36 16.24 -1.37
CA SER A 101 -6.35 15.19 -1.05
C SER A 101 -5.73 13.83 -1.32
N MET A 102 -5.47 13.05 -0.28
CA MET A 102 -4.82 11.74 -0.35
C MET A 102 -5.81 10.60 -0.12
N CYS A 103 -5.62 9.51 -0.83
CA CYS A 103 -6.32 8.25 -0.60
C CYS A 103 -5.33 7.14 -0.23
N GLY A 104 -5.64 6.34 0.78
CA GLY A 104 -4.76 5.22 1.12
C GLY A 104 -5.24 4.38 2.28
N LYS A 105 -4.45 3.36 2.61
CA LYS A 105 -4.69 2.45 3.72
C LYS A 105 -3.39 2.01 4.35
N THR A 106 -3.30 2.12 5.66
CA THR A 106 -2.22 1.54 6.46
C THR A 106 -2.47 0.06 6.67
N GLY A 107 -1.44 -0.74 6.66
CA GLY A 107 -1.48 -2.16 6.98
C GLY A 107 -0.39 -2.52 7.99
N THR A 108 -0.64 -3.60 8.71
CA THR A 108 0.34 -4.24 9.58
C THR A 108 0.32 -5.72 9.24
N VAL A 109 1.39 -6.22 8.66
CA VAL A 109 1.51 -7.61 8.22
C VAL A 109 2.20 -8.40 9.33
N GLN A 110 1.51 -9.39 9.86
CA GLN A 110 2.05 -10.24 10.92
C GLN A 110 3.30 -11.01 10.46
N ASN A 111 4.30 -11.04 11.31
CA ASN A 111 5.55 -11.76 11.08
C ASN A 111 5.88 -12.67 12.26
N ASN A 112 5.79 -13.98 12.06
CA ASN A 112 6.07 -14.96 13.11
C ASN A 112 7.55 -15.06 13.50
N HIS A 113 8.45 -14.43 12.75
CA HIS A 113 9.90 -14.50 12.94
C HIS A 113 10.51 -13.17 13.41
N GLY A 114 9.68 -12.17 13.70
CA GLY A 114 10.18 -10.84 14.14
C GLY A 114 9.04 -9.87 14.44
N LYS A 115 9.36 -8.57 14.37
CA LYS A 115 8.32 -7.55 14.43
C LYS A 115 7.48 -7.59 13.15
N ASP A 116 6.22 -7.21 13.25
CA ASP A 116 5.33 -7.07 12.11
C ASP A 116 5.91 -6.14 11.03
N HIS A 117 5.48 -6.31 9.79
CA HIS A 117 5.89 -5.41 8.70
C HIS A 117 4.92 -4.24 8.60
N SER A 118 5.48 -3.04 8.52
CA SER A 118 4.74 -1.80 8.29
C SER A 118 4.40 -1.69 6.81
N LEU A 119 3.12 -1.52 6.49
CA LEU A 119 2.63 -1.42 5.11
C LEU A 119 1.78 -0.16 4.94
N PHE A 120 1.94 0.48 3.80
CA PHE A 120 1.03 1.50 3.32
C PHE A 120 0.83 1.35 1.80
N VAL A 121 -0.40 1.58 1.36
CA VAL A 121 -0.78 1.67 -0.05
C VAL A 121 -1.68 2.88 -0.25
N GLY A 122 -1.55 3.56 -1.41
CA GLY A 122 -2.38 4.72 -1.67
C GLY A 122 -2.09 5.41 -2.98
N PHE A 123 -2.77 6.52 -3.20
CA PHE A 123 -2.59 7.38 -4.36
C PHE A 123 -2.94 8.84 -4.02
N ALA A 124 -2.47 9.77 -4.82
CA ALA A 124 -2.75 11.20 -4.68
C ALA A 124 -2.56 11.94 -6.03
N PRO A 125 -3.21 13.12 -6.20
CA PRO A 125 -4.40 13.59 -5.51
C PRO A 125 -5.63 12.70 -5.74
N ARG A 126 -6.66 12.82 -4.91
CA ARG A 126 -7.89 12.04 -5.03
C ARG A 126 -8.64 12.30 -6.34
N GLU A 127 -8.81 13.59 -6.69
CA GLU A 127 -9.65 14.04 -7.82
C GLU A 127 -8.96 13.86 -9.17
N ASN A 128 -7.63 13.95 -9.21
CA ASN A 128 -6.82 13.79 -10.42
C ASN A 128 -5.53 13.04 -10.08
N PRO A 129 -5.59 11.73 -9.90
CA PRO A 129 -4.47 10.93 -9.45
C PRO A 129 -3.23 11.05 -10.35
N LYS A 130 -2.08 11.31 -9.74
CA LYS A 130 -0.78 11.47 -10.42
C LYS A 130 0.22 10.40 -10.01
N ILE A 131 0.06 9.83 -8.82
CA ILE A 131 0.94 8.82 -8.28
C ILE A 131 0.15 7.78 -7.50
N ALA A 132 0.45 6.51 -7.72
CA ALA A 132 0.06 5.40 -6.87
C ALA A 132 1.32 4.79 -6.23
N ILE A 133 1.24 4.45 -4.95
CA ILE A 133 2.39 4.00 -4.17
C ILE A 133 2.05 2.81 -3.28
N ALA A 134 3.03 1.95 -3.07
CA ALA A 134 3.05 0.95 -2.01
C ALA A 134 4.41 0.98 -1.32
N VAL A 135 4.43 1.07 -0.01
CA VAL A 135 5.64 1.05 0.82
C VAL A 135 5.53 -0.06 1.84
N VAL A 136 6.55 -0.89 1.89
CA VAL A 136 6.72 -1.95 2.89
C VAL A 136 8.02 -1.66 3.65
N VAL A 137 7.93 -1.63 4.98
CA VAL A 137 9.10 -1.56 5.86
C VAL A 137 9.10 -2.81 6.72
N GLU A 138 10.04 -3.70 6.44
CA GLU A 138 10.12 -4.99 7.12
C GLU A 138 10.50 -4.82 8.59
N ASN A 139 9.88 -5.64 9.46
CA ASN A 139 10.16 -5.67 10.89
C ASN A 139 10.02 -4.32 11.63
N ALA A 140 9.14 -3.45 11.14
CA ALA A 140 8.98 -2.07 11.62
C ALA A 140 7.69 -1.83 12.42
N GLY A 141 6.80 -2.81 12.50
CA GLY A 141 5.55 -2.71 13.24
C GLY A 141 4.43 -2.01 12.47
N PHE A 142 3.79 -1.01 13.06
CA PHE A 142 2.57 -0.43 12.50
C PHE A 142 2.78 0.41 11.23
N GLY A 143 1.88 0.23 10.26
CA GLY A 143 1.90 0.98 9.00
C GLY A 143 1.81 2.50 9.16
N ALA A 144 1.10 2.97 10.18
CA ALA A 144 0.99 4.39 10.50
C ALA A 144 2.30 5.01 11.01
N THR A 145 3.23 4.18 11.55
CA THR A 145 4.48 4.66 12.17
C THR A 145 5.58 4.89 11.12
N TRP A 146 5.68 4.01 10.13
CA TRP A 146 6.79 4.05 9.17
C TRP A 146 6.33 4.16 7.72
N ALA A 147 5.55 3.19 7.23
CA ALA A 147 5.19 3.13 5.82
C ALA A 147 4.35 4.33 5.37
N ALA A 148 3.40 4.80 6.19
CA ALA A 148 2.57 5.95 5.84
C ALA A 148 3.35 7.28 5.80
N PRO A 149 4.20 7.63 6.80
CA PRO A 149 5.05 8.82 6.71
C PRO A 149 5.99 8.79 5.50
N ILE A 150 6.68 7.66 5.26
CA ILE A 150 7.57 7.50 4.10
C ILE A 150 6.81 7.69 2.79
N SER A 151 5.66 7.03 2.65
CA SER A 151 4.81 7.16 1.46
C SER A 151 4.37 8.61 1.23
N SER A 152 3.98 9.28 2.30
CA SER A 152 3.53 10.66 2.25
C SER A 152 4.63 11.62 1.83
N LEU A 153 5.86 11.46 2.34
CA LEU A 153 7.01 12.26 1.93
C LEU A 153 7.39 12.02 0.46
N LEU A 154 7.34 10.76 0.00
CA LEU A 154 7.59 10.43 -1.40
C LEU A 154 6.53 11.00 -2.34
N MET A 155 5.25 10.95 -1.95
CA MET A 155 4.16 11.60 -2.70
C MET A 155 4.35 13.12 -2.74
N GLU A 156 4.70 13.76 -1.63
CA GLU A 156 4.96 15.20 -1.58
C GLU A 156 6.12 15.59 -2.48
N GLN A 157 7.22 14.86 -2.44
CA GLN A 157 8.36 15.08 -3.33
C GLN A 157 7.95 14.96 -4.81
N TYR A 158 7.15 13.97 -5.14
CA TYR A 158 6.70 13.77 -6.52
C TYR A 158 5.75 14.87 -7.01
N LEU A 159 4.78 15.25 -6.17
CA LEU A 159 3.72 16.20 -6.54
C LEU A 159 4.21 17.67 -6.53
N ASN A 160 5.03 18.02 -5.54
CA ASN A 160 5.44 19.39 -5.29
C ASN A 160 6.90 19.67 -5.69
N GLY A 161 7.65 18.65 -6.14
CA GLY A 161 9.07 18.76 -6.49
C GLY A 161 10.01 18.90 -5.28
N LYS A 162 9.47 19.04 -4.08
CA LYS A 162 10.23 19.17 -2.82
C LYS A 162 9.40 18.67 -1.63
N VAL A 163 10.10 18.26 -0.58
CA VAL A 163 9.50 17.99 0.73
C VAL A 163 9.53 19.28 1.56
N ALA A 164 8.37 19.79 1.94
CA ALA A 164 8.24 20.95 2.83
C ALA A 164 8.20 20.54 4.32
N ARG A 165 7.78 19.30 4.62
CA ARG A 165 7.64 18.75 5.98
C ARG A 165 8.97 18.18 6.50
N THR A 166 9.96 19.09 6.67
CA THR A 166 11.35 18.73 7.05
C THR A 166 11.44 18.03 8.40
N GLU A 167 10.63 18.42 9.39
CA GLU A 167 10.59 17.73 10.70
C GLU A 167 10.22 16.25 10.59
N MET A 168 9.24 15.92 9.76
CA MET A 168 8.87 14.53 9.51
C MET A 168 9.96 13.78 8.75
N TYR A 169 10.58 14.43 7.77
CA TYR A 169 11.70 13.88 7.02
C TYR A 169 12.89 13.57 7.95
N ASP A 170 13.31 14.53 8.76
CA ASP A 170 14.41 14.37 9.71
C ASP A 170 14.12 13.29 10.74
N HIS A 171 12.88 13.22 11.26
CA HIS A 171 12.46 12.15 12.16
C HIS A 171 12.64 10.76 11.54
N ILE A 172 12.22 10.58 10.29
CA ILE A 172 12.36 9.30 9.60
C ILE A 172 13.83 8.94 9.38
N ILE A 173 14.65 9.87 8.89
CA ILE A 173 16.08 9.63 8.63
C ILE A 173 16.85 9.37 9.91
N MET A 174 16.64 10.15 10.97
CA MET A 174 17.34 9.99 12.24
C MET A 174 16.94 8.71 12.96
N SER A 175 15.68 8.28 12.85
CA SER A 175 15.21 7.03 13.47
C SER A 175 15.83 5.80 12.82
N THR A 176 16.09 5.80 11.52
CA THR A 176 16.76 4.71 10.81
C THR A 176 18.25 4.64 11.14
N THR A 177 18.92 5.78 11.27
CA THR A 177 20.36 5.82 11.63
C THR A 177 20.63 5.38 13.06
N ASN A 178 19.72 5.63 14.00
CA ASN A 178 19.89 5.22 15.40
C ASN A 178 19.65 3.72 15.65
N SER A 179 18.93 3.03 14.77
CA SER A 179 18.74 1.57 14.88
C SER A 179 20.02 0.77 14.58
N ASP A 180 20.90 1.30 13.75
CA ASP A 180 22.15 0.65 13.35
C ASP A 180 23.28 0.89 14.38
N VAL A 181 23.22 1.96 15.16
CA VAL A 181 24.21 2.28 16.21
C VAL A 181 24.06 1.39 17.44
N LYS A 182 22.90 0.84 17.72
CA LYS A 182 22.66 -0.04 18.88
C LYS A 182 23.02 -1.52 18.65
N LYS A 183 23.50 -1.89 17.46
CA LYS A 183 23.91 -3.27 17.12
C LYS A 183 25.42 -3.45 16.91
N ARG A 184 26.25 -2.48 17.33
CA ARG A 184 27.72 -2.60 17.34
C ARG A 184 28.27 -2.57 18.75
#